data_2f85c60518f18fc2d06c8773f5b7e50c
#
_entry.id   2f85c60518f18fc2d06c8773f5b7e50c
#
_cell.length_a   1.000
_cell.length_b   1.000
_cell.length_c   1.000
_cell.angle_alpha   90.00
_cell.angle_beta   90.00
_cell.angle_gamma   90.00
#
_symmetry.space_group_name_H-M   'P 1'
#
loop_
_entity.id
_entity.type
_entity.pdbx_description
1 polymer ?
#
loop_
_entity_poly.entity_id
_entity_poly.type
_entity_poly.pdbx_seq_one_letter_code
_entity_poly.pdbx_strand_id
1 'polypeptide(L)'
;MTVTSRVPALIDYLVTLFTNDPTIGAATPPVTVYDGPPVTALNTPLTLYIGLTDPDSDAMESMAESQQTWAALGRRGRDEIVTIHCVAEAWSGSDSVQSQRVAAAGIVAAVETLMQADTTQFGGNILFPDPGMAVVAWSQNTTSTGAIARAAFDLVFKSRIGG
;
A
#
# COMPACT_ATOMS: atom_id res chain seq x y z
N MET A 1 24.38 -12.17 -2.03
CA MET A 1 23.27 -12.07 -3.00
C MET A 1 23.18 -10.63 -3.48
N THR A 2 23.20 -10.39 -4.76
CA THR A 2 23.11 -9.03 -5.30
C THR A 2 21.62 -8.61 -5.29
N VAL A 3 21.29 -7.55 -4.59
CA VAL A 3 19.94 -6.99 -4.59
C VAL A 3 19.71 -6.30 -5.94
N THR A 4 18.68 -6.70 -6.66
CA THR A 4 18.33 -6.14 -7.99
C THR A 4 17.28 -5.04 -7.92
N SER A 5 16.45 -5.04 -6.86
CA SER A 5 15.43 -4.04 -6.57
C SER A 5 15.07 -4.07 -5.07
N ARG A 6 14.61 -2.95 -4.55
CA ARG A 6 14.07 -2.85 -3.19
C ARG A 6 12.56 -3.16 -3.10
N VAL A 7 11.89 -3.35 -4.22
CA VAL A 7 10.44 -3.62 -4.25
C VAL A 7 10.03 -4.75 -3.31
N PRO A 8 10.61 -5.98 -3.36
CA PRO A 8 10.18 -7.05 -2.47
C PRO A 8 10.34 -6.71 -1.00
N ALA A 9 11.50 -6.19 -0.61
CA ALA A 9 11.79 -5.85 0.78
C ALA A 9 10.90 -4.71 1.32
N LEU A 10 10.54 -3.76 0.48
CA LEU A 10 9.61 -2.67 0.84
C LEU A 10 8.20 -3.20 1.04
N ILE A 11 7.70 -4.06 0.16
CA ILE A 11 6.38 -4.68 0.31
C ILE A 11 6.32 -5.50 1.60
N ASP A 12 7.29 -6.39 1.84
CA ASP A 12 7.37 -7.22 3.04
C ASP A 12 7.37 -6.35 4.32
N TYR A 13 8.14 -5.25 4.30
CA TYR A 13 8.20 -4.32 5.42
C TYR A 13 6.86 -3.62 5.66
N LEU A 14 6.21 -3.11 4.61
CA LEU A 14 4.93 -2.42 4.70
C LEU A 14 3.81 -3.35 5.19
N VAL A 15 3.74 -4.57 4.67
CA VAL A 15 2.76 -5.57 5.12
C VAL A 15 2.94 -5.84 6.61
N THR A 16 4.17 -6.04 7.07
CA THR A 16 4.48 -6.26 8.49
C THR A 16 4.13 -5.05 9.34
N LEU A 17 4.54 -3.86 8.90
CA LEU A 17 4.28 -2.59 9.61
C LEU A 17 2.78 -2.38 9.80
N PHE A 18 2.00 -2.44 8.72
CA PHE A 18 0.57 -2.16 8.78
C PHE A 18 -0.23 -3.25 9.51
N THR A 19 0.17 -4.51 9.39
CA THR A 19 -0.48 -5.62 10.10
C THR A 19 -0.36 -5.48 11.61
N ASN A 20 0.78 -5.02 12.10
CA ASN A 20 1.08 -4.91 13.54
C ASN A 20 0.70 -3.55 14.15
N ASP A 21 0.36 -2.57 13.33
CA ASP A 21 0.07 -1.23 13.82
C ASP A 21 -1.28 -1.16 14.56
N PRO A 22 -1.35 -0.51 15.74
CA PRO A 22 -2.56 -0.40 16.54
C PRO A 22 -3.67 0.46 15.89
N THR A 23 -3.36 1.24 14.87
CA THR A 23 -4.34 2.04 14.12
C THR A 23 -4.82 1.38 12.84
N ILE A 24 -4.19 0.28 12.42
CA ILE A 24 -4.54 -0.47 11.20
C ILE A 24 -4.84 -1.93 11.57
N GLY A 25 -3.88 -2.83 11.48
CA GLY A 25 -4.09 -4.26 11.60
C GLY A 25 -4.48 -4.71 13.00
N ALA A 26 -3.94 -4.07 14.04
CA ALA A 26 -4.27 -4.34 15.44
C ALA A 26 -5.36 -3.39 16.00
N ALA A 27 -6.02 -2.60 15.16
CA ALA A 27 -7.12 -1.72 15.55
C ALA A 27 -8.39 -2.49 15.93
N THR A 28 -9.36 -1.77 16.50
CA THR A 28 -10.69 -2.32 16.77
C THR A 28 -11.77 -1.37 16.20
N PRO A 29 -12.49 -1.75 15.13
CA PRO A 29 -12.33 -2.98 14.34
C PRO A 29 -11.02 -3.00 13.55
N PRO A 30 -10.44 -4.19 13.28
CA PRO A 30 -9.19 -4.28 12.55
C PRO A 30 -9.36 -4.01 11.06
N VAL A 31 -8.32 -3.43 10.46
CA VAL A 31 -8.15 -3.41 9.01
C VAL A 31 -7.35 -4.64 8.61
N THR A 32 -7.92 -5.49 7.77
CA THR A 32 -7.20 -6.67 7.26
C THR A 32 -6.21 -6.24 6.19
N VAL A 33 -4.94 -6.56 6.40
CA VAL A 33 -3.84 -6.21 5.47
C VAL A 33 -3.51 -7.44 4.62
N TYR A 34 -3.53 -7.26 3.29
CA TYR A 34 -3.17 -8.29 2.33
C TYR A 34 -1.91 -7.93 1.56
N ASP A 35 -1.05 -8.92 1.38
CA ASP A 35 0.07 -8.90 0.45
C ASP A 35 -0.42 -9.34 -0.94
N GLY A 36 -0.75 -8.37 -1.78
CA GLY A 36 -1.32 -8.62 -3.09
C GLY A 36 -2.78 -9.10 -3.09
N PRO A 37 -3.22 -9.83 -4.14
CA PRO A 37 -4.58 -10.29 -4.25
C PRO A 37 -4.88 -11.41 -3.25
N PRO A 38 -6.06 -11.38 -2.59
CA PRO A 38 -6.45 -12.43 -1.68
C PRO A 38 -6.74 -13.74 -2.45
N VAL A 39 -6.38 -14.88 -1.85
CA VAL A 39 -6.61 -16.20 -2.45
C VAL A 39 -8.10 -16.60 -2.47
N THR A 40 -8.88 -15.99 -1.58
CA THR A 40 -10.34 -16.24 -1.48
C THR A 40 -11.07 -14.91 -1.32
N ALA A 41 -12.28 -14.82 -1.88
CA ALA A 41 -13.17 -13.68 -1.62
C ALA A 41 -13.48 -13.60 -0.12
N LEU A 42 -13.04 -12.54 0.52
CA LEU A 42 -13.19 -12.36 1.96
C LEU A 42 -14.15 -11.21 2.22
N ASN A 43 -15.13 -11.46 3.08
CA ASN A 43 -16.08 -10.46 3.56
C ASN A 43 -15.50 -9.70 4.76
N THR A 44 -14.35 -9.05 4.58
CA THR A 44 -13.75 -8.20 5.60
C THR A 44 -14.25 -6.77 5.44
N PRO A 45 -14.79 -6.14 6.51
CA PRO A 45 -15.39 -4.81 6.39
C PRO A 45 -14.38 -3.72 6.03
N LEU A 46 -13.15 -3.83 6.51
CA LEU A 46 -12.07 -2.89 6.27
C LEU A 46 -10.84 -3.66 5.76
N THR A 47 -10.32 -3.27 4.61
CA THR A 47 -9.22 -3.97 3.96
C THR A 47 -8.20 -2.99 3.40
N LEU A 48 -6.93 -3.34 3.53
CA LEU A 48 -5.80 -2.66 2.92
C LEU A 48 -5.00 -3.67 2.08
N TYR A 49 -4.99 -3.47 0.77
CA TYR A 49 -4.20 -4.26 -0.18
C TYR A 49 -2.89 -3.55 -0.48
N ILE A 50 -1.78 -4.26 -0.35
CA ILE A 50 -0.44 -3.79 -0.70
C ILE A 50 0.02 -4.53 -1.96
N GLY A 51 0.44 -3.79 -2.98
CA GLY A 51 0.87 -4.41 -4.25
C GLY A 51 -0.29 -4.86 -5.13
N LEU A 52 -1.36 -4.06 -5.21
CA LEU A 52 -2.55 -4.37 -5.99
C LEU A 52 -3.18 -3.08 -6.52
N THR A 53 -3.68 -3.09 -7.75
CA THR A 53 -4.37 -1.95 -8.38
C THR A 53 -5.89 -2.13 -8.38
N ASP A 54 -6.38 -3.35 -8.60
CA ASP A 54 -7.82 -3.66 -8.65
C ASP A 54 -8.12 -4.99 -7.94
N PRO A 55 -8.76 -4.95 -6.76
CA PRO A 55 -9.12 -6.16 -6.01
C PRO A 55 -10.11 -7.10 -6.73
N ASP A 56 -10.82 -6.61 -7.74
CA ASP A 56 -11.80 -7.40 -8.49
C ASP A 56 -11.23 -8.02 -9.76
N SER A 57 -9.96 -7.75 -10.08
CA SER A 57 -9.30 -8.28 -11.27
C SER A 57 -8.84 -9.71 -11.05
N ASP A 58 -9.18 -10.59 -12.01
CA ASP A 58 -8.64 -11.95 -12.08
C ASP A 58 -7.36 -12.02 -12.94
N ALA A 59 -6.93 -10.90 -13.51
CA ALA A 59 -5.73 -10.81 -14.33
C ALA A 59 -4.49 -10.58 -13.47
N MET A 60 -3.31 -10.85 -14.06
CA MET A 60 -2.05 -10.44 -13.44
C MET A 60 -1.96 -8.92 -13.46
N GLU A 61 -1.75 -8.32 -12.28
CA GLU A 61 -1.66 -6.89 -12.11
C GLU A 61 -0.26 -6.43 -11.73
N SER A 62 0.03 -5.15 -12.00
CA SER A 62 1.24 -4.52 -11.51
C SER A 62 1.14 -4.30 -10.00
N MET A 63 2.03 -4.93 -9.23
CA MET A 63 2.14 -4.68 -7.79
C MET A 63 2.91 -3.40 -7.48
N ALA A 64 3.90 -3.07 -8.32
CA ALA A 64 4.76 -1.92 -8.15
C ALA A 64 5.49 -1.60 -9.44
N GLU A 65 5.96 -0.36 -9.54
CA GLU A 65 6.86 0.09 -10.60
C GLU A 65 8.24 0.43 -10.01
N SER A 66 9.29 0.16 -10.77
CA SER A 66 10.66 0.49 -10.40
C SER A 66 11.36 1.19 -11.56
N GLN A 67 11.88 2.38 -11.29
CA GLN A 67 12.72 3.13 -12.21
C GLN A 67 14.13 3.22 -11.64
N GLN A 68 15.11 2.70 -12.38
CA GLN A 68 16.50 2.62 -11.93
C GLN A 68 17.42 3.45 -12.82
N THR A 69 18.29 4.23 -12.20
CA THR A 69 19.33 5.03 -12.87
C THR A 69 20.68 4.80 -12.21
N TRP A 70 21.78 4.85 -12.98
CA TRP A 70 23.12 4.79 -12.41
C TRP A 70 23.38 6.02 -11.53
N ALA A 71 23.83 5.79 -10.30
CA ALA A 71 24.00 6.86 -9.31
C ALA A 71 25.09 7.89 -9.70
N ALA A 72 26.16 7.45 -10.38
CA ALA A 72 27.19 8.30 -10.97
C ALA A 72 28.11 7.47 -11.87
N LEU A 73 28.85 8.14 -12.77
CA LEU A 73 29.93 7.57 -13.55
C LEU A 73 31.00 6.95 -12.61
N GLY A 74 31.30 5.67 -12.82
CA GLY A 74 32.29 4.94 -12.03
C GLY A 74 31.81 4.33 -10.72
N ARG A 75 30.57 4.55 -10.30
CA ARG A 75 29.96 3.88 -9.16
C ARG A 75 29.12 2.68 -9.62
N ARG A 76 29.18 1.59 -8.86
CA ARG A 76 28.39 0.37 -9.15
C ARG A 76 26.95 0.46 -8.58
N GLY A 77 26.61 1.54 -7.88
CA GLY A 77 25.28 1.75 -7.29
C GLY A 77 24.30 2.33 -8.29
N ARG A 78 23.02 1.97 -8.12
CA ARG A 78 21.88 2.52 -8.85
C ARG A 78 20.91 3.18 -7.89
N ASP A 79 20.41 4.33 -8.24
CA ASP A 79 19.29 4.94 -7.56
C ASP A 79 17.99 4.34 -8.12
N GLU A 80 17.04 4.04 -7.25
CA GLU A 80 15.78 3.41 -7.59
C GLU A 80 14.64 4.25 -7.02
N ILE A 81 13.67 4.57 -7.88
CA ILE A 81 12.37 5.09 -7.46
C ILE A 81 11.39 3.94 -7.54
N VAL A 82 10.80 3.59 -6.40
CA VAL A 82 9.81 2.52 -6.27
C VAL A 82 8.45 3.15 -6.03
N THR A 83 7.47 2.78 -6.84
CA THR A 83 6.06 3.13 -6.65
C THR A 83 5.29 1.85 -6.36
N ILE A 84 4.72 1.72 -5.16
CA ILE A 84 3.93 0.55 -4.73
C ILE A 84 2.45 0.93 -4.79
N HIS A 85 1.66 0.15 -5.55
CA HIS A 85 0.23 0.35 -5.66
C HIS A 85 -0.50 -0.24 -4.47
N CYS A 86 -1.45 0.50 -3.92
CA CYS A 86 -2.24 0.11 -2.76
C CYS A 86 -3.73 0.43 -2.97
N VAL A 87 -4.60 -0.32 -2.33
CA VAL A 87 -6.03 -0.06 -2.29
C VAL A 87 -6.54 -0.18 -0.87
N ALA A 88 -7.19 0.88 -0.38
CA ALA A 88 -7.98 0.85 0.85
C ALA A 88 -9.44 0.61 0.48
N GLU A 89 -10.08 -0.37 1.11
CA GLU A 89 -11.46 -0.75 0.85
C GLU A 89 -12.27 -0.77 2.14
N ALA A 90 -13.48 -0.21 2.11
CA ALA A 90 -14.44 -0.33 3.17
C ALA A 90 -15.77 -0.85 2.60
N TRP A 91 -16.33 -1.87 3.23
CA TRP A 91 -17.58 -2.49 2.86
C TRP A 91 -18.49 -2.67 4.07
N SER A 92 -19.79 -2.52 3.86
CA SER A 92 -20.80 -2.81 4.87
C SER A 92 -22.08 -3.29 4.20
N GLY A 93 -22.82 -4.15 4.88
CA GLY A 93 -24.17 -4.55 4.47
C GLY A 93 -25.21 -3.41 4.53
N SER A 94 -24.86 -2.20 4.96
CA SER A 94 -25.70 -1.02 4.94
C SER A 94 -25.66 -0.30 3.60
N ASP A 95 -26.69 0.54 3.33
CA ASP A 95 -26.77 1.34 2.09
C ASP A 95 -25.94 2.63 2.15
N SER A 96 -25.24 2.89 3.26
CA SER A 96 -24.53 4.16 3.47
C SER A 96 -23.15 4.17 2.79
N VAL A 97 -23.12 4.62 1.55
CA VAL A 97 -21.88 4.86 0.81
C VAL A 97 -21.01 5.93 1.49
N GLN A 98 -21.64 6.94 2.10
CA GLN A 98 -20.93 8.00 2.83
C GLN A 98 -20.10 7.41 3.97
N SER A 99 -20.65 6.51 4.77
CA SER A 99 -19.93 5.86 5.87
C SER A 99 -18.74 5.05 5.35
N GLN A 100 -18.90 4.38 4.21
CA GLN A 100 -17.81 3.60 3.63
C GLN A 100 -16.69 4.48 3.04
N ARG A 101 -17.04 5.63 2.44
CA ARG A 101 -16.02 6.61 2.01
C ARG A 101 -15.22 7.16 3.18
N VAL A 102 -15.87 7.49 4.28
CA VAL A 102 -15.21 7.96 5.51
C VAL A 102 -14.28 6.89 6.07
N ALA A 103 -14.74 5.63 6.09
CA ALA A 103 -13.94 4.50 6.56
C ALA A 103 -12.71 4.25 5.68
N ALA A 104 -12.89 4.24 4.35
CA ALA A 104 -11.76 4.09 3.41
C ALA A 104 -10.76 5.25 3.54
N ALA A 105 -11.25 6.50 3.67
CA ALA A 105 -10.41 7.67 3.91
C ALA A 105 -9.65 7.56 5.24
N GLY A 106 -10.26 6.99 6.27
CA GLY A 106 -9.62 6.73 7.56
C GLY A 106 -8.43 5.77 7.45
N ILE A 107 -8.54 4.73 6.63
CA ILE A 107 -7.44 3.80 6.34
C ILE A 107 -6.28 4.55 5.66
N VAL A 108 -6.57 5.34 4.63
CA VAL A 108 -5.56 6.13 3.91
C VAL A 108 -4.85 7.11 4.85
N ALA A 109 -5.60 7.80 5.71
CA ALA A 109 -5.04 8.74 6.70
C ALA A 109 -4.14 8.03 7.73
N ALA A 110 -4.50 6.83 8.17
CA ALA A 110 -3.67 6.03 9.07
C ALA A 110 -2.36 5.59 8.39
N VAL A 111 -2.43 5.15 7.12
CA VAL A 111 -1.24 4.84 6.32
C VAL A 111 -0.33 6.05 6.19
N GLU A 112 -0.88 7.22 5.83
CA GLU A 112 -0.11 8.46 5.71
C GLU A 112 0.59 8.82 7.02
N THR A 113 -0.11 8.73 8.14
CA THR A 113 0.47 9.01 9.47
C THR A 113 1.65 8.09 9.77
N LEU A 114 1.54 6.79 9.48
CA LEU A 114 2.63 5.84 9.68
C LEU A 114 3.81 6.07 8.74
N MET A 115 3.54 6.41 7.49
CA MET A 115 4.57 6.75 6.52
C MET A 115 5.41 7.94 6.98
N GLN A 116 4.77 8.96 7.56
CA GLN A 116 5.44 10.15 8.09
C GLN A 116 6.16 9.88 9.43
N ALA A 117 5.68 8.94 10.22
CA ALA A 117 6.23 8.63 11.54
C ALA A 117 7.42 7.67 11.50
N ASP A 118 7.68 6.97 10.38
CA ASP A 118 8.77 6.02 10.31
C ASP A 118 10.14 6.69 10.39
N THR A 119 10.92 6.31 11.40
CA THR A 119 12.28 6.80 11.64
C THR A 119 13.36 5.79 11.26
N THR A 120 12.95 4.59 10.81
CA THR A 120 13.86 3.49 10.51
C THR A 120 14.28 3.45 9.05
N GLN A 121 13.88 4.44 8.24
CA GLN A 121 14.05 4.42 6.79
C GLN A 121 13.44 3.15 6.17
N PHE A 122 12.25 2.76 6.64
CA PHE A 122 11.55 1.55 6.22
C PHE A 122 12.44 0.31 6.32
N GLY A 123 13.02 0.11 7.50
CA GLY A 123 13.95 -1.00 7.76
C GLY A 123 15.29 -0.87 7.00
N GLY A 124 15.71 0.33 6.68
CA GLY A 124 16.92 0.59 5.90
C GLY A 124 16.76 0.36 4.39
N ASN A 125 15.53 0.26 3.90
CA ASN A 125 15.25 0.02 2.48
C ASN A 125 15.21 1.29 1.63
N ILE A 126 15.12 2.46 2.24
CA ILE A 126 15.09 3.74 1.53
C ILE A 126 16.30 4.62 1.86
N LEU A 127 16.65 5.49 0.92
CA LEU A 127 17.78 6.40 1.05
C LEU A 127 17.39 7.72 1.70
N PHE A 128 16.18 8.19 1.41
CA PHE A 128 15.64 9.44 1.91
C PHE A 128 14.45 9.18 2.82
N PRO A 129 14.36 9.85 3.98
CA PRO A 129 13.27 9.65 4.94
C PRO A 129 11.97 10.39 4.55
N ASP A 130 11.76 10.62 3.27
CA ASP A 130 10.62 11.38 2.76
C ASP A 130 9.86 10.54 1.72
N PRO A 131 9.08 9.56 2.18
CA PRO A 131 8.24 8.77 1.29
C PRO A 131 7.12 9.64 0.72
N GLY A 132 6.85 9.46 -0.58
CA GLY A 132 5.72 10.09 -1.25
C GLY A 132 4.46 9.25 -1.12
N MET A 133 3.32 9.92 -1.09
CA MET A 133 2.02 9.27 -1.19
C MET A 133 1.10 10.09 -2.10
N ALA A 134 0.39 9.41 -2.99
CA ALA A 134 -0.56 10.04 -3.89
C ALA A 134 -1.84 9.20 -3.99
N VAL A 135 -2.99 9.79 -3.68
CA VAL A 135 -4.28 9.16 -3.98
C VAL A 135 -4.55 9.28 -5.47
N VAL A 136 -4.72 8.14 -6.13
CA VAL A 136 -4.86 8.05 -7.57
C VAL A 136 -6.33 8.09 -7.98
N ALA A 137 -7.19 7.34 -7.30
CA ALA A 137 -8.60 7.24 -7.65
C ALA A 137 -9.48 6.90 -6.45
N TRP A 138 -10.72 7.40 -6.50
CA TRP A 138 -11.78 7.02 -5.58
C TRP A 138 -12.89 6.34 -6.38
N SER A 139 -13.41 5.24 -5.85
CA SER A 139 -14.54 4.52 -6.43
C SER A 139 -15.52 4.08 -5.35
N GLN A 140 -16.78 3.95 -5.72
CA GLN A 140 -17.84 3.51 -4.82
C GLN A 140 -18.94 2.79 -5.59
N ASN A 141 -19.65 1.90 -4.90
CA ASN A 141 -20.79 1.21 -5.45
C ASN A 141 -21.78 0.85 -4.34
N THR A 142 -23.06 0.74 -4.71
CA THR A 142 -24.11 0.21 -3.86
C THR A 142 -24.77 -0.96 -4.59
N THR A 143 -24.80 -2.11 -3.95
CA THR A 143 -25.40 -3.33 -4.47
C THR A 143 -26.53 -3.79 -3.54
N SER A 144 -27.24 -4.85 -3.93
CA SER A 144 -28.24 -5.49 -3.07
C SER A 144 -27.67 -6.07 -1.76
N THR A 145 -26.34 -6.24 -1.68
CA THR A 145 -25.61 -6.77 -0.52
C THR A 145 -25.01 -5.68 0.36
N GLY A 146 -24.99 -4.42 -0.07
CA GLY A 146 -24.49 -3.30 0.71
C GLY A 146 -23.71 -2.27 -0.10
N ALA A 147 -23.02 -1.38 0.61
CA ALA A 147 -22.22 -0.30 0.07
C ALA A 147 -20.74 -0.58 0.21
N ILE A 148 -19.97 -0.21 -0.81
CA ILE A 148 -18.52 -0.33 -0.87
C ILE A 148 -17.90 0.99 -1.31
N ALA A 149 -16.75 1.34 -0.74
CA ALA A 149 -15.92 2.45 -1.20
C ALA A 149 -14.45 2.03 -1.20
N ARG A 150 -13.72 2.51 -2.20
CA ARG A 150 -12.29 2.24 -2.40
C ARG A 150 -11.52 3.51 -2.65
N ALA A 151 -10.31 3.55 -2.12
CA ALA A 151 -9.31 4.55 -2.46
C ALA A 151 -8.07 3.82 -3.00
N ALA A 152 -7.75 4.01 -4.26
CA ALA A 152 -6.50 3.56 -4.86
C ALA A 152 -5.44 4.65 -4.64
N PHE A 153 -4.27 4.27 -4.14
CA PHE A 153 -3.18 5.20 -3.87
C PHE A 153 -1.82 4.54 -4.09
N ASP A 154 -0.82 5.37 -4.32
CA ASP A 154 0.55 4.95 -4.54
C ASP A 154 1.44 5.40 -3.39
N LEU A 155 2.36 4.53 -2.97
CA LEU A 155 3.44 4.83 -2.05
C LEU A 155 4.75 4.90 -2.83
N VAL A 156 5.45 6.05 -2.74
CA VAL A 156 6.66 6.31 -3.53
C VAL A 156 7.87 6.39 -2.61
N PHE A 157 8.90 5.62 -2.94
CA PHE A 157 10.14 5.53 -2.19
C PHE A 157 11.34 5.79 -3.08
N LYS A 158 12.36 6.42 -2.51
CA LYS A 158 13.67 6.59 -3.15
C LYS A 158 14.68 5.74 -2.41
N SER A 159 15.31 4.81 -3.11
CA SER A 159 16.28 3.88 -2.55
C SER A 159 17.56 3.83 -3.36
N ARG A 160 18.55 3.12 -2.84
CA ARG A 160 19.81 2.84 -3.54
C ARG A 160 20.15 1.37 -3.48
N ILE A 161 20.54 0.83 -4.62
CA ILE A 161 20.89 -0.58 -4.80
C ILE A 161 22.38 -0.66 -5.14
N GLY A 162 23.08 -1.47 -4.38
CA GLY A 162 24.50 -1.71 -4.61
C GLY A 162 25.41 -0.54 -4.18
N GLY A 163 26.61 -0.82 -3.90
CA GLY A 163 27.67 0.11 -3.48
C GLY A 163 28.89 -0.68 -3.06
#